data_8a901be78dfef8cfde9ef89097dd9031
#
_entry.id   8a901be78dfef8cfde9ef89097dd9031
#
_cell.length_a   1.000
_cell.length_b   1.000
_cell.length_c   1.000
_cell.angle_alpha   90.00
_cell.angle_beta   90.00
_cell.angle_gamma   90.00
#
_symmetry.space_group_name_H-M   'P 1'
#
loop_
_entity.id
_entity.type
_entity.pdbx_description
1 polymer ?
#
loop_
_entity_poly.entity_id
_entity_poly.type
_entity_poly.pdbx_seq_one_letter_code
_entity_poly.pdbx_strand_id
1 'polypeptide(L)'
;VQIAEALQAAVADGVLNPGERLPPQRRLAAQLGVDLTTVTRAYDEARRRHLLEGRGARGTYVAAPKAELNAVLDLSMNTPPPPQGVDFDDLLKQGLSQVLMRADADLLMNYHLGGGSDADRKAGAQWLAPMFGALNAQQVVVCPGAQAAIAALVLTLTQPGDVILAEPCSYPGLRVAATQFGRRVMAVEADQHGMLPQMLEQACQQHQPGLVYLNPTLQNPTAITMPEHRRQALARIAQRGKVRVVEDHPYWLLAEAPPPPVATWAAEQVVYISTLSKCLTPGLRVAFVLIRDPDERERFLAALRSFALMVAPLSAALATQWICDGSARSLMEG
;
A
#
# COMPACT_ATOMS: atom_id res chain seq x y z
N VAL A 1 20.32 14.33 35.11
CA VAL A 1 19.74 15.30 34.20
C VAL A 1 20.85 16.02 33.44
N GLN A 2 21.76 16.78 34.08
CA GLN A 2 22.80 17.60 33.42
C GLN A 2 23.70 16.83 32.44
N ILE A 3 24.16 15.61 32.80
CA ILE A 3 24.99 14.79 31.88
C ILE A 3 24.20 14.37 30.64
N ALA A 4 22.92 14.04 30.77
CA ALA A 4 22.09 13.67 29.62
C ALA A 4 21.82 14.89 28.71
N GLU A 5 21.65 16.08 29.27
CA GLU A 5 21.54 17.34 28.58
C GLU A 5 22.83 17.73 27.85
N ALA A 6 23.98 17.54 28.51
CA ALA A 6 25.27 17.76 27.88
C ALA A 6 25.54 16.78 26.70
N LEU A 7 25.14 15.51 26.83
CA LEU A 7 25.18 14.55 25.74
C LEU A 7 24.27 14.97 24.59
N GLN A 8 23.07 15.44 24.88
CA GLN A 8 22.13 15.93 23.87
C GLN A 8 22.69 17.14 23.11
N ALA A 9 23.26 18.11 23.85
CA ALA A 9 23.92 19.27 23.23
C ALA A 9 25.13 18.85 22.38
N ALA A 10 25.97 17.96 22.87
CA ALA A 10 27.14 17.47 22.15
C ALA A 10 26.77 16.72 20.83
N VAL A 11 25.63 16.02 20.81
CA VAL A 11 25.09 15.39 19.61
C VAL A 11 24.51 16.45 18.65
N ALA A 12 23.77 17.42 19.17
CA ALA A 12 23.19 18.50 18.37
C ALA A 12 24.26 19.40 17.71
N ASP A 13 25.35 19.67 18.45
CA ASP A 13 26.48 20.49 17.98
C ASP A 13 27.49 19.70 17.10
N GLY A 14 27.25 18.42 16.86
CA GLY A 14 28.12 17.56 16.04
C GLY A 14 29.47 17.20 16.71
N VAL A 15 29.60 17.42 18.02
CA VAL A 15 30.78 17.03 18.80
C VAL A 15 30.81 15.51 19.01
N LEU A 16 29.62 14.90 19.15
CA LEU A 16 29.41 13.46 19.18
C LEU A 16 28.64 13.02 17.93
N ASN A 17 29.22 12.13 17.15
CA ASN A 17 28.62 11.68 15.89
C ASN A 17 27.83 10.37 16.07
N PRO A 18 26.76 10.14 15.30
CA PRO A 18 26.03 8.87 15.28
C PRO A 18 26.98 7.68 15.04
N GLY A 19 26.83 6.63 15.84
CA GLY A 19 27.69 5.45 15.77
C GLY A 19 29.02 5.60 16.56
N GLU A 20 29.30 6.76 17.14
CA GLU A 20 30.48 6.96 17.98
C GLU A 20 30.31 6.23 19.30
N ARG A 21 31.40 5.56 19.74
CA ARG A 21 31.40 4.80 20.98
C ARG A 21 31.67 5.71 22.18
N LEU A 22 30.77 5.71 23.15
CA LEU A 22 30.97 6.42 24.43
C LEU A 22 31.91 5.67 25.36
N PRO A 23 32.58 6.40 26.25
CA PRO A 23 33.40 5.80 27.31
C PRO A 23 32.56 4.84 28.17
N PRO A 24 33.16 3.75 28.67
CA PRO A 24 32.50 2.94 29.70
C PRO A 24 32.09 3.80 30.89
N GLN A 25 30.91 3.52 31.46
CA GLN A 25 30.30 4.33 32.52
C GLN A 25 31.26 4.58 33.68
N ARG A 26 32.04 3.57 34.10
CA ARG A 26 33.05 3.71 35.19
C ARG A 26 34.14 4.71 34.83
N ARG A 27 34.58 4.72 33.56
CA ARG A 27 35.60 5.66 33.08
C ARG A 27 35.07 7.08 33.06
N LEU A 28 33.85 7.27 32.55
CA LEU A 28 33.21 8.59 32.53
C LEU A 28 32.95 9.12 33.93
N ALA A 29 32.51 8.26 34.87
CA ALA A 29 32.33 8.62 36.28
C ALA A 29 33.65 9.14 36.91
N ALA A 30 34.76 8.43 36.69
CA ALA A 30 36.08 8.85 37.14
C ALA A 30 36.54 10.17 36.50
N GLN A 31 36.29 10.35 35.18
CA GLN A 31 36.66 11.59 34.47
C GLN A 31 35.88 12.82 34.93
N LEU A 32 34.60 12.63 35.29
CA LEU A 32 33.71 13.70 35.73
C LEU A 32 33.75 13.91 37.26
N GLY A 33 34.42 13.05 38.00
CA GLY A 33 34.46 13.13 39.47
C GLY A 33 33.11 12.89 40.15
N VAL A 34 32.24 12.06 39.52
CA VAL A 34 30.88 11.75 40.01
C VAL A 34 30.72 10.27 40.30
N ASP A 35 29.67 9.93 41.08
CA ASP A 35 29.35 8.54 41.37
C ASP A 35 28.90 7.77 40.11
N LEU A 36 29.23 6.49 40.05
CA LEU A 36 28.86 5.60 38.97
C LEU A 36 27.33 5.56 38.72
N THR A 37 26.55 5.59 39.82
CA THR A 37 25.08 5.57 39.74
C THR A 37 24.53 6.81 39.02
N THR A 38 25.21 7.96 39.15
CA THR A 38 24.88 9.20 38.47
C THR A 38 25.05 9.05 36.97
N VAL A 39 26.15 8.45 36.51
CA VAL A 39 26.41 8.19 35.11
C VAL A 39 25.45 7.12 34.54
N THR A 40 25.19 6.06 35.32
CA THR A 40 24.22 5.02 34.92
C THR A 40 22.85 5.62 34.67
N ARG A 41 22.34 6.43 35.61
CA ARG A 41 21.04 7.15 35.43
C ARG A 41 21.06 8.10 34.25
N ALA A 42 22.17 8.77 33.99
CA ALA A 42 22.29 9.67 32.83
C ALA A 42 22.27 8.91 31.51
N TYR A 43 22.95 7.76 31.45
CA TYR A 43 22.93 6.89 30.23
C TYR A 43 21.56 6.27 30.02
N ASP A 44 20.85 5.88 31.06
CA ASP A 44 19.48 5.37 30.95
C ASP A 44 18.51 6.45 30.51
N GLU A 45 18.68 7.68 31.01
CA GLU A 45 17.92 8.85 30.54
C GLU A 45 18.21 9.15 29.09
N ALA A 46 19.48 9.15 28.66
CA ALA A 46 19.85 9.38 27.28
C ALA A 46 19.35 8.27 26.34
N ARG A 47 19.27 7.01 26.81
CA ARG A 47 18.60 5.92 26.07
C ARG A 47 17.10 6.15 25.92
N ARG A 48 16.42 6.59 27.00
CA ARG A 48 14.98 6.93 26.93
C ARG A 48 14.70 8.07 25.95
N ARG A 49 15.65 9.01 25.82
CA ARG A 49 15.60 10.09 24.82
C ARG A 49 16.08 9.66 23.42
N HIS A 50 16.38 8.38 23.22
CA HIS A 50 16.93 7.84 21.98
C HIS A 50 18.25 8.48 21.50
N LEU A 51 19.01 9.07 22.40
CA LEU A 51 20.32 9.63 22.09
C LEU A 51 21.42 8.57 22.09
N LEU A 52 21.22 7.50 22.84
CA LEU A 52 22.19 6.41 22.99
C LEU A 52 21.55 5.05 22.73
N GLU A 53 22.35 4.13 22.19
CA GLU A 53 21.99 2.72 22.04
C GLU A 53 23.05 1.81 22.68
N GLY A 54 22.59 0.72 23.30
CA GLY A 54 23.47 -0.32 23.83
C GLY A 54 23.66 -1.43 22.81
N ARG A 55 24.91 -1.78 22.50
CA ARG A 55 25.25 -2.91 21.61
C ARG A 55 25.81 -4.10 22.39
N GLY A 56 25.17 -4.43 23.52
CA GLY A 56 25.56 -5.55 24.40
C GLY A 56 27.02 -5.42 24.92
N ALA A 57 27.82 -6.46 24.77
CA ALA A 57 29.22 -6.47 25.18
C ALA A 57 30.11 -5.47 24.42
N ARG A 58 29.64 -4.90 23.30
CA ARG A 58 30.39 -3.90 22.50
C ARG A 58 30.35 -2.51 23.12
N GLY A 59 29.43 -2.26 24.07
CA GLY A 59 29.33 -0.98 24.77
C GLY A 59 28.14 -0.13 24.39
N THR A 60 28.23 1.18 24.76
CA THR A 60 27.20 2.19 24.48
C THR A 60 27.69 3.10 23.35
N TYR A 61 26.80 3.41 22.42
CA TYR A 61 27.09 4.21 21.23
C TYR A 61 26.07 5.36 21.12
N VAL A 62 26.45 6.43 20.43
CA VAL A 62 25.52 7.47 20.00
C VAL A 62 24.55 6.85 19.01
N ALA A 63 23.27 6.96 19.26
CA ALA A 63 22.25 6.41 18.39
C ALA A 63 22.21 7.15 17.03
N ALA A 64 21.84 6.43 15.98
CA ALA A 64 21.51 7.09 14.71
C ALA A 64 20.30 8.03 14.91
N PRO A 65 20.22 9.14 14.15
CA PRO A 65 19.05 10.00 14.18
C PRO A 65 17.79 9.18 13.95
N LYS A 66 16.82 9.32 14.86
CA LYS A 66 15.50 8.72 14.64
C LYS A 66 14.90 9.38 13.40
N ALA A 67 14.39 8.58 12.47
CA ALA A 67 13.59 9.12 11.38
C ALA A 67 12.33 9.77 12.01
N GLU A 68 12.37 11.06 12.22
CA GLU A 68 11.20 11.83 12.68
C GLU A 68 10.28 12.05 11.50
N LEU A 69 9.30 11.16 11.39
CA LEU A 69 8.12 11.42 10.58
C LEU A 69 7.23 12.34 11.41
N ASN A 70 7.27 13.64 11.12
CA ASN A 70 6.38 14.59 11.76
C ASN A 70 4.93 14.21 11.42
N ALA A 71 4.12 14.03 12.44
CA ALA A 71 2.68 13.84 12.27
C ALA A 71 2.07 15.17 11.81
N VAL A 72 2.09 15.39 10.50
CA VAL A 72 1.31 16.49 9.88
C VAL A 72 -0.11 15.97 9.71
N LEU A 73 -1.09 16.73 10.19
CA LEU A 73 -2.50 16.45 9.89
C LEU A 73 -2.74 16.74 8.41
N ASP A 74 -2.60 15.73 7.58
CA ASP A 74 -2.82 15.81 6.14
C ASP A 74 -4.23 15.31 5.82
N LEU A 75 -5.12 16.23 5.45
CA LEU A 75 -6.49 15.95 5.04
C LEU A 75 -6.63 15.65 3.54
N SER A 76 -5.53 15.68 2.78
CA SER A 76 -5.54 15.38 1.34
C SER A 76 -5.71 13.89 1.04
N MET A 77 -5.38 13.02 1.99
CA MET A 77 -5.48 11.57 1.88
C MET A 77 -6.31 10.98 3.02
N ASN A 78 -7.27 10.14 2.70
CA ASN A 78 -7.97 9.37 3.72
C ASN A 78 -7.04 8.25 4.25
N THR A 79 -6.64 8.38 5.49
CA THR A 79 -5.81 7.39 6.19
C THR A 79 -6.72 6.52 7.07
N PRO A 80 -6.58 5.19 7.08
CA PRO A 80 -7.33 4.35 8.00
C PRO A 80 -6.98 4.74 9.45
N PRO A 81 -7.96 4.69 10.38
CA PRO A 81 -7.67 4.91 11.79
C PRO A 81 -6.71 3.83 12.32
N PRO A 82 -5.98 4.10 13.42
CA PRO A 82 -5.21 3.05 14.08
C PRO A 82 -6.12 1.88 14.49
N PRO A 83 -5.71 0.62 14.28
CA PRO A 83 -6.51 -0.53 14.67
C PRO A 83 -6.69 -0.57 16.19
N GLN A 84 -7.90 -0.87 16.66
CA GLN A 84 -8.19 -1.00 18.09
C GLN A 84 -7.80 -2.39 18.59
N GLY A 85 -7.22 -2.45 19.80
CA GLY A 85 -6.85 -3.72 20.43
C GLY A 85 -5.65 -4.44 19.80
N VAL A 86 -5.00 -3.86 18.81
CA VAL A 86 -3.78 -4.40 18.18
C VAL A 86 -2.61 -3.46 18.46
N ASP A 87 -1.54 -3.98 19.06
CA ASP A 87 -0.28 -3.26 19.14
C ASP A 87 0.44 -3.35 17.78
N PHE A 88 0.28 -2.28 16.98
CA PHE A 88 0.82 -2.23 15.63
C PHE A 88 2.36 -2.26 15.59
N ASP A 89 3.02 -1.68 16.61
CA ASP A 89 4.49 -1.66 16.72
C ASP A 89 5.04 -3.07 16.96
N ASP A 90 4.42 -3.81 17.87
CA ASP A 90 4.77 -5.21 18.15
C ASP A 90 4.47 -6.11 16.94
N LEU A 91 3.32 -5.94 16.30
CA LEU A 91 2.96 -6.71 15.10
C LEU A 91 3.95 -6.49 13.95
N LEU A 92 4.36 -5.23 13.73
CA LEU A 92 5.35 -4.87 12.73
C LEU A 92 6.71 -5.51 13.02
N LYS A 93 7.19 -5.41 14.27
CA LYS A 93 8.46 -6.01 14.71
C LYS A 93 8.46 -7.53 14.56
N GLN A 94 7.37 -8.19 14.98
CA GLN A 94 7.22 -9.64 14.86
C GLN A 94 7.19 -10.09 13.40
N GLY A 95 6.39 -9.42 12.56
CA GLY A 95 6.29 -9.73 11.14
C GLY A 95 7.63 -9.57 10.42
N LEU A 96 8.34 -8.46 10.65
CA LEU A 96 9.68 -8.24 10.09
C LEU A 96 10.67 -9.29 10.58
N SER A 97 10.67 -9.62 11.88
CA SER A 97 11.54 -10.66 12.44
C SER A 97 11.30 -12.01 11.77
N GLN A 98 10.03 -12.40 11.56
CA GLN A 98 9.67 -13.66 10.90
C GLN A 98 10.10 -13.68 9.43
N VAL A 99 9.92 -12.59 8.70
CA VAL A 99 10.40 -12.45 7.32
C VAL A 99 11.91 -12.63 7.25
N LEU A 100 12.67 -11.91 8.10
CA LEU A 100 14.13 -11.97 8.11
C LEU A 100 14.70 -13.33 8.55
N MET A 101 14.00 -14.07 9.43
CA MET A 101 14.41 -15.42 9.84
C MET A 101 14.20 -16.46 8.74
N ARG A 102 13.26 -16.25 7.82
CA ARG A 102 12.89 -17.24 6.79
C ARG A 102 13.42 -16.91 5.40
N ALA A 103 13.74 -15.65 5.14
CA ALA A 103 14.24 -15.20 3.85
C ALA A 103 15.76 -15.21 3.81
N ASP A 104 16.30 -15.59 2.66
CA ASP A 104 17.68 -15.25 2.29
C ASP A 104 17.75 -13.74 2.09
N ALA A 105 18.60 -13.05 2.87
CA ALA A 105 18.70 -11.60 2.85
C ALA A 105 19.17 -11.06 1.48
N ASP A 106 20.08 -11.76 0.81
CA ASP A 106 20.58 -11.37 -0.51
C ASP A 106 19.48 -11.49 -1.56
N LEU A 107 18.68 -12.56 -1.51
CA LEU A 107 17.53 -12.74 -2.39
C LEU A 107 16.44 -11.71 -2.09
N LEU A 108 16.16 -11.45 -0.80
CA LEU A 108 15.14 -10.48 -0.39
C LEU A 108 15.47 -9.06 -0.88
N MET A 109 16.76 -8.69 -0.90
CA MET A 109 17.21 -7.35 -1.27
C MET A 109 17.58 -7.21 -2.75
N ASN A 110 17.24 -8.20 -3.59
CA ASN A 110 17.53 -8.20 -5.01
C ASN A 110 16.31 -7.72 -5.84
N TYR A 111 16.45 -7.66 -7.16
CA TYR A 111 15.37 -7.32 -8.09
C TYR A 111 14.45 -8.49 -8.37
N HIS A 112 13.13 -8.26 -8.28
CA HIS A 112 12.07 -9.23 -8.54
C HIS A 112 11.06 -8.68 -9.56
N LEU A 113 11.38 -8.75 -10.84
CA LEU A 113 10.68 -8.05 -11.92
C LEU A 113 9.36 -8.70 -12.39
N GLY A 114 8.98 -9.84 -11.85
CA GLY A 114 7.86 -10.67 -12.34
C GLY A 114 6.47 -10.34 -11.78
N GLY A 115 6.28 -9.20 -11.11
CA GLY A 115 4.99 -8.86 -10.50
C GLY A 115 4.70 -9.62 -9.20
N GLY A 116 5.73 -9.85 -8.39
CA GLY A 116 5.73 -10.60 -7.12
C GLY A 116 6.27 -12.03 -7.26
N SER A 117 6.76 -12.59 -6.15
CA SER A 117 7.14 -13.99 -6.06
C SER A 117 5.91 -14.91 -6.16
N ASP A 118 6.13 -16.22 -6.30
CA ASP A 118 5.03 -17.19 -6.28
C ASP A 118 4.28 -17.17 -4.94
N ALA A 119 4.99 -16.98 -3.83
CA ALA A 119 4.39 -16.82 -2.49
C ALA A 119 3.54 -15.56 -2.41
N ASP A 120 4.01 -14.42 -2.92
CA ASP A 120 3.28 -13.16 -2.91
C ASP A 120 2.01 -13.23 -3.75
N ARG A 121 2.07 -13.88 -4.93
CA ARG A 121 0.89 -14.08 -5.78
C ARG A 121 -0.13 -15.03 -5.15
N LYS A 122 0.32 -16.10 -4.46
CA LYS A 122 -0.55 -16.99 -3.69
C LYS A 122 -1.23 -16.26 -2.53
N ALA A 123 -0.49 -15.44 -1.78
CA ALA A 123 -1.06 -14.59 -0.74
C ALA A 123 -2.07 -13.60 -1.32
N GLY A 124 -1.79 -13.00 -2.48
CA GLY A 124 -2.74 -12.15 -3.20
C GLY A 124 -4.00 -12.90 -3.63
N ALA A 125 -3.88 -14.13 -4.12
CA ALA A 125 -5.03 -14.97 -4.44
C ALA A 125 -5.86 -15.31 -3.19
N GLN A 126 -5.22 -15.58 -2.05
CA GLN A 126 -5.89 -15.77 -0.75
C GLN A 126 -6.59 -14.48 -0.29
N TRP A 127 -5.98 -13.33 -0.45
CA TRP A 127 -6.57 -12.02 -0.13
C TRP A 127 -7.82 -11.73 -0.96
N LEU A 128 -7.82 -12.13 -2.22
CA LEU A 128 -8.93 -11.93 -3.15
C LEU A 128 -10.02 -13.02 -3.05
N ALA A 129 -9.77 -14.10 -2.33
CA ALA A 129 -10.71 -15.22 -2.22
C ALA A 129 -12.11 -14.86 -1.70
N PRO A 130 -12.29 -13.92 -0.75
CA PRO A 130 -13.63 -13.48 -0.34
C PRO A 130 -14.48 -12.89 -1.47
N MET A 131 -13.84 -12.30 -2.50
CA MET A 131 -14.50 -11.68 -3.65
C MET A 131 -14.82 -12.66 -4.78
N PHE A 132 -13.94 -13.65 -5.01
CA PHE A 132 -13.95 -14.46 -6.22
C PHE A 132 -13.90 -15.96 -5.99
N GLY A 133 -13.78 -16.42 -4.72
CA GLY A 133 -13.47 -17.81 -4.44
C GLY A 133 -12.02 -18.19 -4.79
N ALA A 134 -11.78 -19.44 -5.16
CA ALA A 134 -10.44 -19.90 -5.52
C ALA A 134 -9.96 -19.27 -6.84
N LEU A 135 -8.76 -18.65 -6.80
CA LEU A 135 -8.12 -18.00 -7.94
C LEU A 135 -6.80 -18.71 -8.30
N ASN A 136 -6.48 -18.69 -9.59
CA ASN A 136 -5.13 -19.04 -10.04
C ASN A 136 -4.16 -17.89 -9.71
N ALA A 137 -3.17 -18.16 -8.86
CA ALA A 137 -2.17 -17.18 -8.47
C ALA A 137 -1.38 -16.57 -9.65
N GLN A 138 -1.31 -17.27 -10.79
CA GLN A 138 -0.67 -16.74 -12.00
C GLN A 138 -1.43 -15.56 -12.62
N GLN A 139 -2.70 -15.37 -12.27
CA GLN A 139 -3.52 -14.23 -12.71
C GLN A 139 -3.36 -13.01 -11.80
N VAL A 140 -2.67 -13.15 -10.66
CA VAL A 140 -2.46 -12.09 -9.69
C VAL A 140 -1.09 -11.44 -9.91
N VAL A 141 -1.08 -10.12 -9.97
CA VAL A 141 0.14 -9.30 -10.03
C VAL A 141 0.23 -8.47 -8.77
N VAL A 142 1.41 -8.45 -8.15
CA VAL A 142 1.70 -7.63 -6.98
C VAL A 142 2.31 -6.30 -7.42
N CYS A 143 1.70 -5.19 -7.01
CA CYS A 143 2.04 -3.84 -7.43
C CYS A 143 2.41 -2.94 -6.25
N PRO A 144 3.23 -1.88 -6.46
CA PRO A 144 3.57 -0.90 -5.44
C PRO A 144 2.40 0.08 -5.15
N GLY A 145 1.26 -0.49 -4.74
CA GLY A 145 0.01 0.22 -4.44
C GLY A 145 -0.89 0.45 -5.64
N ALA A 146 -2.16 0.81 -5.37
CA ALA A 146 -3.18 1.00 -6.41
C ALA A 146 -2.85 2.14 -7.38
N GLN A 147 -2.19 3.21 -6.93
CA GLN A 147 -1.83 4.32 -7.82
C GLN A 147 -0.91 3.88 -8.97
N ALA A 148 0.09 3.05 -8.68
CA ALA A 148 0.97 2.50 -9.70
C ALA A 148 0.21 1.52 -10.61
N ALA A 149 -0.71 0.72 -10.04
CA ALA A 149 -1.56 -0.18 -10.82
C ALA A 149 -2.46 0.60 -11.79
N ILE A 150 -3.15 1.65 -11.33
CA ILE A 150 -4.00 2.51 -12.17
C ILE A 150 -3.17 3.15 -13.29
N ALA A 151 -2.01 3.71 -12.97
CA ALA A 151 -1.13 4.33 -13.96
C ALA A 151 -0.67 3.33 -15.04
N ALA A 152 -0.26 2.12 -14.63
CA ALA A 152 0.12 1.07 -15.56
C ALA A 152 -1.06 0.60 -16.43
N LEU A 153 -2.27 0.49 -15.86
CA LEU A 153 -3.47 0.11 -16.61
C LEU A 153 -3.89 1.19 -17.62
N VAL A 154 -3.78 2.47 -17.27
CA VAL A 154 -4.00 3.56 -18.22
C VAL A 154 -3.05 3.43 -19.43
N LEU A 155 -1.77 3.15 -19.19
CA LEU A 155 -0.80 2.92 -20.27
C LEU A 155 -1.06 1.65 -21.08
N THR A 156 -1.52 0.59 -20.42
CA THR A 156 -1.74 -0.72 -21.05
C THR A 156 -2.99 -0.76 -21.91
N LEU A 157 -4.07 -0.12 -21.44
CA LEU A 157 -5.43 -0.26 -21.99
C LEU A 157 -5.83 0.89 -22.91
N THR A 158 -5.07 1.99 -22.94
CA THR A 158 -5.42 3.19 -23.70
C THR A 158 -4.22 3.76 -24.46
N GLN A 159 -4.52 4.61 -25.46
CA GLN A 159 -3.53 5.38 -26.21
C GLN A 159 -3.63 6.89 -25.87
N PRO A 160 -2.60 7.71 -26.14
CA PRO A 160 -2.72 9.16 -26.03
C PRO A 160 -3.89 9.70 -26.85
N GLY A 161 -4.70 10.57 -26.24
CA GLY A 161 -5.92 11.11 -26.85
C GLY A 161 -7.19 10.33 -26.50
N ASP A 162 -7.10 9.09 -26.04
CA ASP A 162 -8.26 8.29 -25.67
C ASP A 162 -9.07 8.91 -24.53
N VAL A 163 -10.35 8.56 -24.51
CA VAL A 163 -11.28 8.89 -23.44
C VAL A 163 -11.32 7.76 -22.43
N ILE A 164 -11.24 8.14 -21.16
CA ILE A 164 -11.52 7.29 -20.00
C ILE A 164 -12.83 7.77 -19.38
N LEU A 165 -13.81 6.87 -19.27
CA LEU A 165 -15.07 7.19 -18.61
C LEU A 165 -14.98 6.87 -17.11
N ALA A 166 -15.52 7.76 -16.29
CA ALA A 166 -15.57 7.58 -14.82
C ALA A 166 -16.81 8.28 -14.25
N GLU A 167 -17.13 8.03 -12.99
CA GLU A 167 -18.15 8.79 -12.26
C GLU A 167 -17.75 10.27 -12.12
N PRO A 168 -18.72 11.21 -11.97
CA PRO A 168 -18.46 12.65 -11.89
C PRO A 168 -17.48 13.00 -10.78
N CYS A 169 -17.67 12.40 -9.59
CA CYS A 169 -16.72 12.40 -8.49
C CYS A 169 -15.98 11.07 -8.52
N SER A 170 -14.69 11.09 -8.73
CA SER A 170 -13.86 9.90 -8.83
C SER A 170 -12.50 10.10 -8.18
N TYR A 171 -11.79 9.02 -7.93
CA TYR A 171 -10.48 9.06 -7.29
C TYR A 171 -9.52 10.03 -8.04
N PRO A 172 -8.98 11.05 -7.35
CA PRO A 172 -8.13 12.06 -8.01
C PRO A 172 -6.91 11.48 -8.70
N GLY A 173 -6.36 10.37 -8.16
CA GLY A 173 -5.19 9.69 -8.72
C GLY A 173 -5.41 9.14 -10.13
N LEU A 174 -6.64 8.77 -10.50
CA LEU A 174 -6.98 8.43 -11.88
C LEU A 174 -6.81 9.64 -12.81
N ARG A 175 -7.34 10.81 -12.40
CA ARG A 175 -7.27 12.05 -13.23
C ARG A 175 -5.84 12.48 -13.44
N VAL A 176 -5.01 12.42 -12.37
CA VAL A 176 -3.58 12.74 -12.45
C VAL A 176 -2.89 11.81 -13.45
N ALA A 177 -3.06 10.48 -13.32
CA ALA A 177 -2.44 9.53 -14.24
C ALA A 177 -2.90 9.74 -15.68
N ALA A 178 -4.21 9.87 -15.92
CA ALA A 178 -4.78 10.09 -17.24
C ALA A 178 -4.22 11.36 -17.91
N THR A 179 -4.19 12.48 -17.18
CA THR A 179 -3.70 13.76 -17.68
C THR A 179 -2.21 13.70 -18.02
N GLN A 180 -1.39 13.13 -17.12
CA GLN A 180 0.07 13.01 -17.34
C GLN A 180 0.40 12.16 -18.57
N PHE A 181 -0.44 11.19 -18.89
CA PHE A 181 -0.24 10.33 -20.06
C PHE A 181 -1.02 10.79 -21.30
N GLY A 182 -1.62 11.99 -21.29
CA GLY A 182 -2.31 12.57 -22.43
C GLY A 182 -3.69 11.94 -22.73
N ARG A 183 -4.37 11.36 -21.72
CA ARG A 183 -5.75 10.85 -21.81
C ARG A 183 -6.73 11.86 -21.24
N ARG A 184 -7.99 11.77 -21.64
CA ARG A 184 -9.06 12.63 -21.13
C ARG A 184 -10.03 11.82 -20.29
N VAL A 185 -10.29 12.26 -19.04
CA VAL A 185 -11.34 11.68 -18.21
C VAL A 185 -12.64 12.42 -18.45
N MET A 186 -13.67 11.69 -18.81
CA MET A 186 -15.02 12.21 -19.00
C MET A 186 -15.97 11.59 -17.98
N ALA A 187 -16.84 12.45 -17.44
CA ALA A 187 -17.83 12.03 -16.46
C ALA A 187 -19.01 11.35 -17.14
N VAL A 188 -19.45 10.22 -16.59
CA VAL A 188 -20.72 9.59 -16.87
C VAL A 188 -21.66 9.91 -15.74
N GLU A 189 -22.89 10.33 -16.06
CA GLU A 189 -23.89 10.68 -15.05
C GLU A 189 -24.14 9.54 -14.06
N ALA A 190 -24.29 9.90 -12.81
CA ALA A 190 -24.49 8.99 -11.69
C ALA A 190 -25.61 9.51 -10.76
N ASP A 191 -26.25 8.60 -10.04
CA ASP A 191 -27.23 8.89 -9.00
C ASP A 191 -26.75 8.39 -7.61
N GLN A 192 -27.63 8.34 -6.65
CA GLN A 192 -27.37 7.80 -5.31
C GLN A 192 -26.97 6.32 -5.27
N HIS A 193 -27.00 5.63 -6.39
CA HIS A 193 -26.59 4.23 -6.56
C HIS A 193 -25.38 4.08 -7.48
N GLY A 194 -24.70 5.17 -7.79
CA GLY A 194 -23.51 5.21 -8.66
C GLY A 194 -23.86 5.40 -10.14
N MET A 195 -22.90 5.09 -11.01
CA MET A 195 -22.97 5.33 -12.46
C MET A 195 -24.26 4.76 -13.10
N LEU A 196 -24.97 5.58 -13.88
CA LEU A 196 -26.19 5.19 -14.60
C LEU A 196 -25.87 4.32 -15.82
N PRO A 197 -26.42 3.09 -15.93
CA PRO A 197 -26.12 2.19 -17.05
C PRO A 197 -26.48 2.77 -18.41
N GLN A 198 -27.63 3.45 -18.53
CA GLN A 198 -28.07 4.05 -19.80
C GLN A 198 -27.08 5.13 -20.27
N MET A 199 -26.58 5.93 -19.33
CA MET A 199 -25.61 6.98 -19.62
C MET A 199 -24.25 6.39 -19.98
N LEU A 200 -23.84 5.29 -19.32
CA LEU A 200 -22.63 4.57 -19.71
C LEU A 200 -22.75 4.00 -21.15
N GLU A 201 -23.86 3.35 -21.47
CA GLU A 201 -24.08 2.79 -22.80
C GLU A 201 -24.04 3.87 -23.87
N GLN A 202 -24.72 5.00 -23.65
CA GLN A 202 -24.70 6.16 -24.54
C GLN A 202 -23.28 6.75 -24.68
N ALA A 203 -22.56 6.94 -23.57
CA ALA A 203 -21.19 7.46 -23.60
C ALA A 203 -20.22 6.52 -24.31
N CYS A 204 -20.37 5.19 -24.15
CA CYS A 204 -19.58 4.21 -24.89
C CYS A 204 -19.83 4.29 -26.41
N GLN A 205 -21.09 4.44 -26.84
CA GLN A 205 -21.43 4.59 -28.25
C GLN A 205 -20.89 5.89 -28.83
N GLN A 206 -20.99 6.99 -28.09
CA GLN A 206 -20.60 8.32 -28.54
C GLN A 206 -19.09 8.53 -28.59
N HIS A 207 -18.37 8.02 -27.58
CA HIS A 207 -16.96 8.38 -27.35
C HIS A 207 -15.98 7.23 -27.60
N GLN A 208 -16.46 6.00 -27.79
CA GLN A 208 -15.63 4.81 -27.97
C GLN A 208 -14.44 4.77 -26.99
N PRO A 209 -14.70 4.77 -25.67
CA PRO A 209 -13.66 4.93 -24.66
C PRO A 209 -12.67 3.76 -24.68
N GLY A 210 -11.40 4.06 -24.45
CA GLY A 210 -10.38 3.03 -24.23
C GLY A 210 -10.56 2.30 -22.89
N LEU A 211 -11.22 2.98 -21.91
CA LEU A 211 -11.33 2.46 -20.54
C LEU A 211 -12.53 3.06 -19.81
N VAL A 212 -13.20 2.25 -18.98
CA VAL A 212 -14.14 2.69 -17.94
C VAL A 212 -13.50 2.41 -16.58
N TYR A 213 -13.47 3.40 -15.69
CA TYR A 213 -13.01 3.25 -14.33
C TYR A 213 -14.17 3.27 -13.34
N LEU A 214 -14.22 2.30 -12.45
CA LEU A 214 -15.25 2.14 -11.41
C LEU A 214 -14.61 1.99 -10.03
N ASN A 215 -15.23 2.64 -9.02
CA ASN A 215 -14.96 2.40 -7.61
C ASN A 215 -16.30 2.11 -6.91
N PRO A 216 -16.88 0.90 -7.06
CA PRO A 216 -18.30 0.68 -6.81
C PRO A 216 -18.64 0.30 -5.36
N THR A 217 -17.69 0.24 -4.44
CA THR A 217 -17.93 -0.06 -3.01
C THR A 217 -17.32 1.02 -2.15
N LEU A 218 -18.14 1.68 -1.31
CA LEU A 218 -17.71 2.83 -0.51
C LEU A 218 -16.90 3.82 -1.36
N GLN A 219 -17.54 4.23 -2.44
CA GLN A 219 -16.93 5.04 -3.50
C GLN A 219 -16.18 6.26 -2.95
N ASN A 220 -15.00 6.53 -3.41
CA ASN A 220 -14.23 7.69 -3.03
C ASN A 220 -14.48 8.86 -4.03
N PRO A 221 -15.11 9.99 -3.60
CA PRO A 221 -15.30 10.42 -2.20
C PRO A 221 -16.72 10.26 -1.63
N THR A 222 -17.68 9.71 -2.35
CA THR A 222 -19.12 9.76 -2.00
C THR A 222 -19.56 8.75 -0.95
N ALA A 223 -18.74 7.74 -0.65
CA ALA A 223 -19.05 6.60 0.21
C ALA A 223 -20.26 5.74 -0.27
N ILE A 224 -20.75 5.93 -1.49
CA ILE A 224 -21.82 5.15 -2.07
C ILE A 224 -21.36 3.72 -2.35
N THR A 225 -22.20 2.73 -2.04
CA THR A 225 -22.00 1.35 -2.47
C THR A 225 -23.03 1.03 -3.56
N MET A 226 -22.54 0.76 -4.76
CA MET A 226 -23.35 0.41 -5.91
C MET A 226 -24.04 -0.93 -5.70
N PRO A 227 -25.38 -1.02 -5.83
CA PRO A 227 -26.11 -2.27 -5.60
C PRO A 227 -25.84 -3.30 -6.72
N GLU A 228 -26.05 -4.56 -6.40
CA GLU A 228 -25.72 -5.68 -7.27
C GLU A 228 -26.34 -5.58 -8.68
N HIS A 229 -27.64 -5.28 -8.77
CA HIS A 229 -28.34 -5.16 -10.05
C HIS A 229 -27.71 -4.10 -10.99
N ARG A 230 -27.16 -3.02 -10.38
CA ARG A 230 -26.45 -1.96 -11.11
C ARG A 230 -25.12 -2.48 -11.65
N ARG A 231 -24.35 -3.18 -10.81
CA ARG A 231 -23.08 -3.83 -11.21
C ARG A 231 -23.30 -4.82 -12.37
N GLN A 232 -24.35 -5.64 -12.28
CA GLN A 232 -24.72 -6.56 -13.37
C GLN A 232 -25.08 -5.84 -14.68
N ALA A 233 -25.78 -4.69 -14.57
CA ALA A 233 -26.13 -3.89 -15.75
C ALA A 233 -24.86 -3.31 -16.42
N LEU A 234 -23.93 -2.76 -15.65
CA LEU A 234 -22.66 -2.26 -16.17
C LEU A 234 -21.80 -3.38 -16.76
N ALA A 235 -21.75 -4.56 -16.12
CA ALA A 235 -21.07 -5.74 -16.65
C ALA A 235 -21.60 -6.13 -18.04
N ARG A 236 -22.93 -6.20 -18.22
CA ARG A 236 -23.56 -6.49 -19.52
C ARG A 236 -23.20 -5.46 -20.59
N ILE A 237 -23.12 -4.17 -20.24
CA ILE A 237 -22.71 -3.11 -21.18
C ILE A 237 -21.26 -3.32 -21.59
N ALA A 238 -20.35 -3.55 -20.63
CA ALA A 238 -18.95 -3.81 -20.89
C ALA A 238 -18.75 -5.03 -21.82
N GLN A 239 -19.48 -6.12 -21.58
CA GLN A 239 -19.42 -7.32 -22.42
C GLN A 239 -19.91 -7.07 -23.84
N ARG A 240 -21.09 -6.45 -23.99
CA ARG A 240 -21.68 -6.17 -25.32
C ARG A 240 -20.81 -5.22 -26.15
N GLY A 241 -20.30 -4.17 -25.49
CA GLY A 241 -19.45 -3.17 -26.11
C GLY A 241 -17.97 -3.58 -26.21
N LYS A 242 -17.59 -4.70 -25.63
CA LYS A 242 -16.17 -5.13 -25.49
C LYS A 242 -15.29 -4.04 -24.88
N VAL A 243 -15.85 -3.22 -23.97
CA VAL A 243 -15.17 -2.10 -23.33
C VAL A 243 -14.38 -2.61 -22.13
N ARG A 244 -13.13 -2.17 -22.00
CA ARG A 244 -12.30 -2.53 -20.85
C ARG A 244 -12.74 -1.74 -19.62
N VAL A 245 -12.73 -2.39 -18.48
CA VAL A 245 -13.10 -1.80 -17.20
C VAL A 245 -11.97 -2.02 -16.19
N VAL A 246 -11.60 -0.98 -15.48
CA VAL A 246 -10.78 -1.08 -14.26
C VAL A 246 -11.70 -0.89 -13.07
N GLU A 247 -11.81 -1.92 -12.25
CA GLU A 247 -12.59 -1.93 -11.03
C GLU A 247 -11.65 -1.83 -9.83
N ASP A 248 -11.64 -0.66 -9.18
CA ASP A 248 -10.77 -0.34 -8.04
C ASP A 248 -11.54 -0.50 -6.72
N HIS A 249 -11.12 -1.44 -5.88
CA HIS A 249 -11.79 -1.82 -4.64
C HIS A 249 -10.90 -1.67 -3.40
N PRO A 250 -10.59 -0.45 -2.97
CA PRO A 250 -9.79 -0.23 -1.76
C PRO A 250 -10.54 -0.59 -0.47
N TYR A 251 -11.88 -0.62 -0.49
CA TYR A 251 -12.72 -0.72 0.72
C TYR A 251 -13.63 -1.94 0.76
N TRP A 252 -13.58 -2.85 -0.22
CA TRP A 252 -14.55 -3.96 -0.31
C TRP A 252 -14.57 -4.81 0.96
N LEU A 253 -13.40 -5.13 1.52
CA LEU A 253 -13.26 -5.93 2.73
C LEU A 253 -13.70 -5.21 4.01
N LEU A 254 -13.87 -3.88 3.96
CA LEU A 254 -14.34 -3.05 5.08
C LEU A 254 -15.84 -2.80 5.02
N ALA A 255 -16.50 -3.15 3.91
CA ALA A 255 -17.94 -2.94 3.76
C ALA A 255 -18.72 -4.10 4.39
N GLU A 256 -19.82 -3.79 5.06
CA GLU A 256 -20.76 -4.79 5.57
C GLU A 256 -21.53 -5.41 4.40
N ALA A 257 -21.43 -6.73 4.22
CA ALA A 257 -22.09 -7.51 3.17
C ALA A 257 -22.00 -6.86 1.76
N PRO A 258 -20.81 -6.54 1.24
CA PRO A 258 -20.68 -5.86 -0.04
C PRO A 258 -21.17 -6.76 -1.19
N PRO A 259 -21.85 -6.18 -2.22
CA PRO A 259 -22.20 -6.94 -3.41
C PRO A 259 -20.97 -7.47 -4.12
N PRO A 260 -21.10 -8.59 -4.87
CA PRO A 260 -19.99 -9.12 -5.67
C PRO A 260 -19.41 -8.08 -6.65
N PRO A 261 -18.10 -8.11 -6.94
CA PRO A 261 -17.48 -7.23 -7.91
C PRO A 261 -18.10 -7.35 -9.32
N VAL A 262 -18.04 -6.28 -10.12
CA VAL A 262 -18.43 -6.29 -11.56
C VAL A 262 -17.65 -7.36 -12.32
N ALA A 263 -16.38 -7.56 -11.93
CA ALA A 263 -15.49 -8.60 -12.47
C ALA A 263 -16.04 -10.04 -12.31
N THR A 264 -17.02 -10.26 -11.45
CA THR A 264 -17.70 -11.56 -11.29
C THR A 264 -18.53 -11.90 -12.51
N TRP A 265 -19.16 -10.91 -13.14
CA TRP A 265 -20.04 -11.11 -14.31
C TRP A 265 -19.37 -10.79 -15.65
N ALA A 266 -18.32 -9.97 -15.65
CA ALA A 266 -17.61 -9.55 -16.86
C ALA A 266 -16.11 -9.83 -16.75
N ALA A 267 -15.75 -11.06 -16.43
CA ALA A 267 -14.39 -11.47 -16.09
C ALA A 267 -13.33 -11.14 -17.15
N GLU A 268 -13.68 -11.21 -18.43
CA GLU A 268 -12.76 -10.93 -19.55
C GLU A 268 -12.58 -9.42 -19.78
N GLN A 269 -13.57 -8.60 -19.46
CA GLN A 269 -13.53 -7.15 -19.66
C GLN A 269 -12.94 -6.40 -18.49
N VAL A 270 -12.95 -6.98 -17.29
CA VAL A 270 -12.61 -6.28 -16.05
C VAL A 270 -11.24 -6.68 -15.54
N VAL A 271 -10.38 -5.69 -15.34
CA VAL A 271 -9.19 -5.80 -14.49
C VAL A 271 -9.56 -5.28 -13.10
N TYR A 272 -9.28 -6.09 -12.07
CA TYR A 272 -9.65 -5.79 -10.70
C TYR A 272 -8.43 -5.39 -9.86
N ILE A 273 -8.56 -4.34 -9.05
CA ILE A 273 -7.52 -3.86 -8.16
C ILE A 273 -8.01 -3.96 -6.71
N SER A 274 -7.19 -4.55 -5.83
CA SER A 274 -7.36 -4.51 -4.37
C SER A 274 -6.07 -4.01 -3.72
N THR A 275 -6.16 -2.96 -2.92
CA THR A 275 -5.00 -2.40 -2.21
C THR A 275 -5.06 -2.68 -0.72
N LEU A 276 -3.91 -2.92 -0.11
CA LEU A 276 -3.79 -3.07 1.34
C LEU A 276 -3.80 -1.73 2.09
N SER A 277 -3.73 -0.60 1.36
CA SER A 277 -3.54 0.73 1.95
C SER A 277 -4.68 1.18 2.87
N LYS A 278 -5.89 0.67 2.66
CA LYS A 278 -7.08 1.07 3.43
C LYS A 278 -7.53 0.00 4.42
N CYS A 279 -7.22 -1.26 4.12
CA CYS A 279 -7.57 -2.40 4.98
C CYS A 279 -6.49 -2.69 6.03
N LEU A 280 -5.24 -2.39 5.76
CA LEU A 280 -4.12 -2.64 6.68
C LEU A 280 -3.38 -1.34 7.01
N THR A 281 -2.49 -0.92 6.11
CA THR A 281 -1.73 0.32 6.27
C THR A 281 -1.22 0.84 4.93
N PRO A 282 -1.27 2.16 4.70
CA PRO A 282 -0.73 2.76 3.48
C PRO A 282 0.79 2.61 3.36
N GLY A 283 1.51 2.42 4.48
CA GLY A 283 2.98 2.31 4.50
C GLY A 283 3.53 1.10 3.75
N LEU A 284 2.78 0.00 3.64
CA LEU A 284 3.19 -1.19 2.89
C LEU A 284 3.36 -0.92 1.39
N ARG A 285 2.59 -0.01 0.81
CA ARG A 285 2.56 0.23 -0.64
C ARG A 285 2.39 -1.04 -1.47
N VAL A 286 1.43 -1.90 -1.09
CA VAL A 286 1.12 -3.15 -1.78
C VAL A 286 -0.32 -3.13 -2.27
N ALA A 287 -0.52 -3.57 -3.51
CA ALA A 287 -1.80 -3.85 -4.13
C ALA A 287 -1.73 -5.13 -4.96
N PHE A 288 -2.86 -5.81 -5.08
CA PHE A 288 -3.05 -6.98 -5.94
C PHE A 288 -3.92 -6.60 -7.12
N VAL A 289 -3.46 -6.96 -8.32
CA VAL A 289 -4.19 -6.75 -9.57
C VAL A 289 -4.52 -8.10 -10.17
N LEU A 290 -5.80 -8.36 -10.42
CA LEU A 290 -6.26 -9.58 -11.07
C LEU A 290 -6.40 -9.33 -12.57
N ILE A 291 -5.51 -9.94 -13.36
CA ILE A 291 -5.49 -9.88 -14.82
C ILE A 291 -5.56 -11.30 -15.35
N ARG A 292 -6.66 -11.64 -16.03
CA ARG A 292 -6.90 -13.01 -16.48
C ARG A 292 -6.21 -13.35 -17.80
N ASP A 293 -6.09 -12.37 -18.69
CA ASP A 293 -5.42 -12.50 -19.98
C ASP A 293 -3.89 -12.44 -19.80
N PRO A 294 -3.13 -13.50 -20.17
CA PRO A 294 -1.68 -13.54 -20.03
C PRO A 294 -0.95 -12.46 -20.84
N ASP A 295 -1.42 -12.16 -22.06
CA ASP A 295 -0.78 -11.17 -22.93
C ASP A 295 -1.01 -9.75 -22.37
N GLU A 296 -2.21 -9.49 -21.85
CA GLU A 296 -2.49 -8.22 -21.16
C GLU A 296 -1.63 -8.08 -19.89
N ARG A 297 -1.44 -9.16 -19.14
CA ARG A 297 -0.58 -9.16 -17.96
C ARG A 297 0.86 -8.80 -18.33
N GLU A 298 1.41 -9.36 -19.40
CA GLU A 298 2.78 -9.02 -19.83
C GLU A 298 2.90 -7.55 -20.26
N ARG A 299 1.91 -7.02 -21.01
CA ARG A 299 1.86 -5.59 -21.35
C ARG A 299 1.75 -4.70 -20.12
N PHE A 300 0.93 -5.11 -19.15
CA PHE A 300 0.80 -4.42 -17.86
C PHE A 300 2.13 -4.39 -17.09
N LEU A 301 2.82 -5.52 -17.00
CA LEU A 301 4.13 -5.61 -16.34
C LEU A 301 5.18 -4.75 -17.05
N ALA A 302 5.16 -4.70 -18.39
CA ALA A 302 6.03 -3.82 -19.14
C ALA A 302 5.76 -2.33 -18.85
N ALA A 303 4.48 -1.94 -18.82
CA ALA A 303 4.08 -0.59 -18.46
C ALA A 303 4.46 -0.24 -17.00
N LEU A 304 4.22 -1.14 -16.05
CA LEU A 304 4.56 -0.94 -14.65
C LEU A 304 6.08 -0.75 -14.47
N ARG A 305 6.89 -1.55 -15.12
CA ARG A 305 8.36 -1.46 -15.07
C ARG A 305 8.92 -0.14 -15.59
N SER A 306 8.19 0.55 -16.46
CA SER A 306 8.66 1.82 -17.05
C SER A 306 8.75 2.97 -16.02
N PHE A 307 8.07 2.88 -14.87
CA PHE A 307 8.08 3.94 -13.85
C PHE A 307 8.16 3.44 -12.40
N ALA A 308 7.77 2.20 -12.10
CA ALA A 308 7.74 1.69 -10.72
C ALA A 308 8.59 0.43 -10.52
N LEU A 309 9.17 -0.12 -11.58
CA LEU A 309 10.01 -1.30 -11.67
C LEU A 309 9.44 -2.54 -10.99
N MET A 310 9.25 -2.51 -9.65
CA MET A 310 8.72 -3.60 -8.83
C MET A 310 8.15 -3.09 -7.51
N VAL A 311 7.39 -3.91 -6.81
CA VAL A 311 7.08 -3.68 -5.39
C VAL A 311 8.34 -3.88 -4.54
N ALA A 312 8.49 -3.10 -3.45
CA ALA A 312 9.60 -3.30 -2.52
C ALA A 312 9.52 -4.71 -1.90
N PRO A 313 10.56 -5.56 -2.07
CA PRO A 313 10.47 -6.97 -1.66
C PRO A 313 10.17 -7.17 -0.18
N LEU A 314 10.72 -6.33 0.68
CA LEU A 314 10.44 -6.38 2.13
C LEU A 314 8.97 -6.09 2.45
N SER A 315 8.37 -5.11 1.76
CA SER A 315 6.94 -4.80 1.92
C SER A 315 6.04 -5.92 1.40
N ALA A 316 6.39 -6.53 0.26
CA ALA A 316 5.66 -7.67 -0.29
C ALA A 316 5.75 -8.89 0.63
N ALA A 317 6.95 -9.22 1.11
CA ALA A 317 7.17 -10.33 2.04
C ALA A 317 6.42 -10.14 3.37
N LEU A 318 6.40 -8.92 3.92
CA LEU A 318 5.64 -8.61 5.13
C LEU A 318 4.13 -8.72 4.90
N ALA A 319 3.62 -8.20 3.79
CA ALA A 319 2.21 -8.36 3.41
C ALA A 319 1.83 -9.84 3.26
N THR A 320 2.68 -10.61 2.58
CA THR A 320 2.53 -12.06 2.42
C THR A 320 2.50 -12.77 3.77
N GLN A 321 3.42 -12.44 4.68
CA GLN A 321 3.46 -12.99 6.03
C GLN A 321 2.14 -12.72 6.77
N TRP A 322 1.68 -11.47 6.81
CA TRP A 322 0.46 -11.09 7.52
C TRP A 322 -0.82 -11.67 6.95
N ILE A 323 -0.89 -11.88 5.64
CA ILE A 323 -2.02 -12.55 5.00
C ILE A 323 -2.04 -14.04 5.38
N CYS A 324 -0.87 -14.70 5.35
CA CYS A 324 -0.76 -16.13 5.59
C CYS A 324 -0.92 -16.53 7.05
N ASP A 325 -0.47 -15.70 8.01
CA ASP A 325 -0.54 -15.99 9.45
C ASP A 325 -1.80 -15.48 10.16
N GLY A 326 -2.66 -14.74 9.42
CA GLY A 326 -3.90 -14.19 9.96
C GLY A 326 -3.78 -12.79 10.56
N SER A 327 -2.57 -12.24 10.70
CA SER A 327 -2.34 -10.87 11.21
C SER A 327 -3.09 -9.80 10.42
N ALA A 328 -3.19 -9.97 9.08
CA ALA A 328 -3.96 -9.08 8.23
C ALA A 328 -5.45 -9.03 8.61
N ARG A 329 -6.03 -10.18 8.99
CA ARG A 329 -7.42 -10.23 9.45
C ARG A 329 -7.58 -9.51 10.78
N SER A 330 -6.69 -9.75 11.74
CA SER A 330 -6.73 -9.07 13.03
C SER A 330 -6.62 -7.55 12.90
N LEU A 331 -5.83 -7.06 11.94
CA LEU A 331 -5.73 -5.62 11.64
C LEU A 331 -7.03 -5.03 11.06
N MET A 332 -7.75 -5.80 10.24
CA MET A 332 -9.03 -5.35 9.66
C MET A 332 -10.19 -5.36 10.67
N GLU A 333 -10.15 -6.27 11.63
CA GLU A 333 -11.21 -6.43 12.66
C GLU A 333 -11.04 -5.44 13.82
N GLY A 334 -9.85 -4.87 14.03
CA GLY A 334 -9.54 -3.84 15.02
C GLY A 334 -9.78 -2.44 14.52
#